data_f6f954cf383895bca64fd437b6b52ad8
#
_entry.id   f6f954cf383895bca64fd437b6b52ad8
#
_cell.length_a   1.000
_cell.length_b   1.000
_cell.length_c   1.000
_cell.angle_alpha   90.00
_cell.angle_beta   90.00
_cell.angle_gamma   90.00
#
_symmetry.space_group_name_H-M   'P 1'
#
loop_
_entity.id
_entity.type
_entity.pdbx_description
1 polymer ?
#
loop_
_entity_poly.entity_id
_entity_poly.type
_entity_poly.pdbx_seq_one_letter_code
_entity_poly.pdbx_strand_id
1 'polypeptide(L)'
;MKEILLAENSGFCFGVKQAMEKTEKEIEKKQRNESAGALYTWGPLIHNQTVTDALRAQGVRIAENLDEVTAEDTLIVRSHGEARAFFEEADRRGIHVVDATCPFVKKIHDLVEEAYGKGYRIIILGDAQHPEVRGINGWCENSALVVPTAEAA
;
A
#
# COMPACT_ATOMS: atom_id res chain seq x y z
N MET A 1 0.75 -13.22 -41.28
CA MET A 1 1.48 -13.09 -40.00
C MET A 1 0.66 -12.19 -39.09
N LYS A 2 0.55 -12.49 -37.81
CA LYS A 2 -0.09 -11.57 -36.85
C LYS A 2 0.97 -10.55 -36.43
N GLU A 3 0.66 -9.27 -36.55
CA GLU A 3 1.51 -8.17 -36.12
C GLU A 3 1.27 -7.90 -34.64
N ILE A 4 2.33 -7.71 -33.84
CA ILE A 4 2.27 -7.32 -32.45
C ILE A 4 2.74 -5.87 -32.35
N LEU A 5 1.84 -4.98 -31.95
CA LEU A 5 2.12 -3.56 -31.72
C LEU A 5 2.28 -3.32 -30.21
N LEU A 6 3.41 -2.73 -29.84
CA LEU A 6 3.62 -2.26 -28.46
C LEU A 6 3.24 -0.77 -28.38
N ALA A 7 2.43 -0.43 -27.35
CA ALA A 7 2.11 0.96 -27.09
C ALA A 7 3.37 1.72 -26.62
N GLU A 8 3.55 2.96 -27.08
CA GLU A 8 4.71 3.79 -26.70
C GLU A 8 4.79 4.04 -25.19
N ASN A 9 3.64 4.20 -24.53
CA ASN A 9 3.51 4.44 -23.09
C ASN A 9 3.03 3.16 -22.36
N SER A 10 3.67 2.02 -22.64
CA SER A 10 3.37 0.75 -21.94
C SER A 10 4.16 0.65 -20.63
N GLY A 11 3.58 -0.04 -19.64
CA GLY A 11 4.24 -0.36 -18.38
C GLY A 11 3.47 0.11 -17.14
N PHE A 12 4.14 0.10 -16.00
CA PHE A 12 3.54 0.52 -14.73
C PHE A 12 3.36 2.04 -14.65
N CYS A 13 2.29 2.48 -13.99
CA CYS A 13 2.10 3.89 -13.65
C CYS A 13 3.17 4.37 -12.66
N PHE A 14 3.26 5.68 -12.47
CA PHE A 14 4.23 6.30 -11.57
C PHE A 14 4.19 5.73 -10.14
N GLY A 15 3.00 5.59 -9.54
CA GLY A 15 2.86 5.07 -8.18
C GLY A 15 3.36 3.65 -8.01
N VAL A 16 3.08 2.78 -9.00
CA VAL A 16 3.57 1.40 -9.00
C VAL A 16 5.08 1.35 -9.19
N LYS A 17 5.63 2.16 -10.11
CA LYS A 17 7.10 2.25 -10.30
C LYS A 17 7.79 2.66 -8.99
N GLN A 18 7.27 3.67 -8.31
CA GLN A 18 7.81 4.13 -7.04
C GLN A 18 7.75 3.04 -5.94
N ALA A 19 6.65 2.28 -5.87
CA ALA A 19 6.53 1.19 -4.90
C ALA A 19 7.55 0.07 -5.20
N MET A 20 7.74 -0.27 -6.47
CA MET A 20 8.77 -1.23 -6.90
C MET A 20 10.18 -0.76 -6.55
N GLU A 21 10.53 0.49 -6.88
CA GLU A 21 11.84 1.07 -6.58
C GLU A 21 12.15 1.08 -5.08
N LYS A 22 11.17 1.39 -4.23
CA LYS A 22 11.32 1.32 -2.77
C LYS A 22 11.58 -0.11 -2.32
N THR A 23 10.84 -1.07 -2.86
CA THR A 23 11.00 -2.49 -2.53
C THR A 23 12.36 -3.01 -2.97
N GLU A 24 12.81 -2.68 -4.18
CA GLU A 24 14.12 -3.06 -4.71
C GLU A 24 15.25 -2.52 -3.84
N LYS A 25 15.16 -1.28 -3.38
CA LYS A 25 16.14 -0.69 -2.44
C LYS A 25 16.25 -1.47 -1.13
N GLU A 26 15.12 -1.92 -0.57
CA GLU A 26 15.14 -2.72 0.65
C GLU A 26 15.70 -4.13 0.41
N ILE A 27 15.43 -4.74 -0.75
CA ILE A 27 16.05 -6.00 -1.16
C ILE A 27 17.57 -5.84 -1.28
N GLU A 28 18.05 -4.75 -1.92
CA GLU A 28 19.48 -4.47 -2.04
C GLU A 28 20.16 -4.27 -0.67
N LYS A 29 19.52 -3.53 0.25
CA LYS A 29 20.02 -3.38 1.63
C LYS A 29 20.17 -4.73 2.32
N LYS A 30 19.15 -5.59 2.16
CA LYS A 30 19.15 -6.95 2.71
C LYS A 30 20.31 -7.78 2.15
N GLN A 31 20.52 -7.74 0.83
CA GLN A 31 21.61 -8.46 0.17
C GLN A 31 23.00 -7.96 0.62
N ARG A 32 23.12 -6.69 0.99
CA ARG A 32 24.36 -6.09 1.52
C ARG A 32 24.53 -6.29 3.03
N ASN A 33 23.63 -7.03 3.69
CA ASN A 33 23.58 -7.20 5.15
C ASN A 33 23.48 -5.86 5.93
N GLU A 34 22.87 -4.84 5.32
CA GLU A 34 22.62 -3.54 5.94
C GLU A 34 21.31 -3.52 6.76
N SER A 35 20.48 -4.55 6.63
CA SER A 35 19.26 -4.74 7.43
C SER A 35 19.19 -6.14 8.02
N ALA A 36 18.83 -6.24 9.30
CA ALA A 36 18.52 -7.49 9.96
C ALA A 36 17.08 -7.95 9.61
N GLY A 37 16.64 -9.07 10.16
CA GLY A 37 15.26 -9.55 10.02
C GLY A 37 14.86 -9.96 8.61
N ALA A 38 13.58 -10.19 8.38
CA ALA A 38 13.01 -10.52 7.08
C ALA A 38 12.39 -9.28 6.42
N LEU A 39 12.13 -9.36 5.12
CA LEU A 39 11.46 -8.32 4.35
C LEU A 39 10.06 -8.78 4.01
N TYR A 40 9.08 -8.00 4.39
CA TYR A 40 7.66 -8.26 4.15
C TYR A 40 7.02 -7.16 3.31
N THR A 41 6.01 -7.53 2.54
CA THR A 41 5.00 -6.59 2.02
C THR A 41 3.68 -6.80 2.76
N TRP A 42 2.96 -5.73 3.03
CA TRP A 42 1.63 -5.77 3.62
C TRP A 42 0.59 -6.10 2.54
N GLY A 43 0.23 -7.39 2.46
CA GLY A 43 -0.46 -7.94 1.31
C GLY A 43 0.40 -7.90 0.02
N PRO A 44 -0.14 -8.26 -1.14
CA PRO A 44 0.55 -8.13 -2.42
C PRO A 44 0.91 -6.66 -2.70
N LEU A 45 2.17 -6.37 -3.07
CA LEU A 45 2.64 -5.00 -3.34
C LEU A 45 1.80 -4.30 -4.40
N ILE A 46 1.41 -5.04 -5.43
CA ILE A 46 0.50 -4.63 -6.50
C ILE A 46 -0.35 -5.84 -6.94
N HIS A 47 -1.47 -5.56 -7.62
CA HIS A 47 -2.33 -6.63 -8.19
C HIS A 47 -1.71 -7.25 -9.46
N ASN A 48 -0.55 -7.89 -9.32
CA ASN A 48 0.15 -8.59 -10.40
C ASN A 48 0.89 -9.81 -9.85
N GLN A 49 0.39 -11.00 -10.19
CA GLN A 49 0.94 -12.26 -9.70
C GLN A 49 2.40 -12.46 -10.11
N THR A 50 2.77 -12.11 -11.34
CA THR A 50 4.14 -12.24 -11.84
C THR A 50 5.12 -11.42 -11.00
N VAL A 51 4.74 -10.21 -10.62
CA VAL A 51 5.55 -9.36 -9.74
C VAL A 51 5.62 -9.95 -8.33
N THR A 52 4.50 -10.41 -7.79
CA THR A 52 4.46 -11.06 -6.47
C THR A 52 5.38 -12.27 -6.42
N ASP A 53 5.37 -13.11 -7.44
CA ASP A 53 6.23 -14.30 -7.51
C ASP A 53 7.70 -13.93 -7.67
N ALA A 54 8.01 -12.90 -8.45
CA ALA A 54 9.38 -12.39 -8.61
C ALA A 54 9.95 -11.83 -7.30
N LEU A 55 9.14 -11.09 -6.52
CA LEU A 55 9.53 -10.58 -5.20
C LEU A 55 9.73 -11.72 -4.20
N ARG A 56 8.84 -12.72 -4.21
CA ARG A 56 8.97 -13.92 -3.38
C ARG A 56 10.26 -14.69 -3.68
N ALA A 57 10.61 -14.82 -4.96
CA ALA A 57 11.87 -15.46 -5.37
C ALA A 57 13.12 -14.71 -4.87
N GLN A 58 13.00 -13.42 -4.56
CA GLN A 58 14.04 -12.58 -3.96
C GLN A 58 13.99 -12.55 -2.43
N GLY A 59 13.15 -13.39 -1.82
CA GLY A 59 13.05 -13.53 -0.36
C GLY A 59 12.07 -12.57 0.33
N VAL A 60 11.29 -11.80 -0.44
CA VAL A 60 10.21 -10.97 0.12
C VAL A 60 9.02 -11.85 0.48
N ARG A 61 8.51 -11.69 1.69
CA ARG A 61 7.35 -12.40 2.21
C ARG A 61 6.11 -11.50 2.17
N ILE A 62 4.92 -12.11 2.21
CA ILE A 62 3.68 -11.37 2.39
C ILE A 62 3.24 -11.54 3.83
N ALA A 63 2.92 -10.46 4.51
CA ALA A 63 2.25 -10.45 5.81
C ALA A 63 0.80 -9.98 5.65
N GLU A 64 -0.11 -10.65 6.31
CA GLU A 64 -1.53 -10.29 6.38
C GLU A 64 -1.93 -9.88 7.81
N ASN A 65 -1.05 -10.17 8.78
CA ASN A 65 -1.21 -9.82 10.18
C ASN A 65 0.10 -9.22 10.71
N LEU A 66 0.03 -8.14 11.50
CA LEU A 66 1.19 -7.53 12.17
C LEU A 66 1.88 -8.47 13.17
N ASP A 67 1.19 -9.52 13.64
CA ASP A 67 1.77 -10.54 14.51
C ASP A 67 2.81 -11.42 13.78
N GLU A 68 2.84 -11.40 12.46
CA GLU A 68 3.84 -12.10 11.63
C GLU A 68 5.15 -11.33 11.51
N VAL A 69 5.18 -10.05 11.93
CA VAL A 69 6.29 -9.13 11.71
C VAL A 69 6.84 -8.68 13.07
N THR A 70 8.16 -8.72 13.22
CA THR A 70 8.85 -8.30 14.43
C THR A 70 9.54 -6.94 14.25
N ALA A 71 10.04 -6.34 15.33
CA ALA A 71 10.78 -5.08 15.29
C ALA A 71 12.12 -5.17 14.53
N GLU A 72 12.63 -6.38 14.27
CA GLU A 72 13.85 -6.59 13.48
C GLU A 72 13.57 -6.61 11.97
N ASP A 73 12.29 -6.79 11.59
CA ASP A 73 11.86 -6.94 10.21
C ASP A 73 11.57 -5.59 9.55
N THR A 74 11.53 -5.59 8.23
CA THR A 74 11.08 -4.44 7.44
C THR A 74 9.75 -4.78 6.78
N LEU A 75 8.75 -3.92 6.96
CA LEU A 75 7.41 -4.06 6.39
C LEU A 75 7.13 -2.97 5.36
N ILE A 76 6.92 -3.36 4.11
CA ILE A 76 6.61 -2.44 3.01
C ILE A 76 5.10 -2.34 2.85
N VAL A 77 4.55 -1.14 3.02
CA VAL A 77 3.14 -0.86 2.73
C VAL A 77 2.96 -0.69 1.23
N ARG A 78 1.98 -1.38 0.69
CA ARG A 78 1.64 -1.40 -0.76
C ARG A 78 1.20 -0.04 -1.29
N SER A 79 1.12 0.09 -2.63
CA SER A 79 0.76 1.34 -3.31
C SER A 79 -0.64 1.88 -2.99
N HIS A 80 -1.57 1.04 -2.54
CA HIS A 80 -2.93 1.42 -2.13
C HIS A 80 -2.98 2.18 -0.80
N GLY A 81 -1.87 2.16 -0.04
CA GLY A 81 -1.83 2.72 1.31
C GLY A 81 -2.57 1.87 2.34
N GLU A 82 -2.55 2.34 3.56
CA GLU A 82 -3.23 1.72 4.71
C GLU A 82 -3.87 2.78 5.61
N ALA A 83 -4.73 2.31 6.52
CA ALA A 83 -5.39 3.13 7.52
C ALA A 83 -4.36 3.76 8.48
N ARG A 84 -4.65 4.94 9.01
CA ARG A 84 -3.82 5.62 10.01
C ARG A 84 -3.49 4.73 11.20
N ALA A 85 -4.49 4.04 11.75
CA ALA A 85 -4.32 3.13 12.88
C ALA A 85 -3.33 1.99 12.62
N PHE A 86 -3.15 1.57 11.36
CA PHE A 86 -2.13 0.60 11.00
C PHE A 86 -0.72 1.14 11.24
N PHE A 87 -0.44 2.38 10.82
CA PHE A 87 0.86 3.01 11.01
C PHE A 87 1.15 3.26 12.50
N GLU A 88 0.14 3.71 13.26
CA GLU A 88 0.25 3.91 14.71
C GLU A 88 0.55 2.60 15.44
N GLU A 89 -0.09 1.50 15.05
CA GLU A 89 0.14 0.18 15.65
C GLU A 89 1.52 -0.37 15.28
N ALA A 90 1.94 -0.22 14.02
CA ALA A 90 3.27 -0.63 13.59
C ALA A 90 4.38 0.14 14.34
N ASP A 91 4.22 1.46 14.51
CA ASP A 91 5.12 2.30 15.28
C ASP A 91 5.18 1.87 16.76
N ARG A 92 4.02 1.63 17.38
CA ARG A 92 3.92 1.12 18.77
C ARG A 92 4.65 -0.20 18.97
N ARG A 93 4.67 -1.06 17.96
CA ARG A 93 5.39 -2.35 17.97
C ARG A 93 6.86 -2.22 17.59
N GLY A 94 7.33 -1.03 17.22
CA GLY A 94 8.69 -0.78 16.77
C GLY A 94 9.02 -1.39 15.41
N ILE A 95 8.01 -1.72 14.60
CA ILE A 95 8.20 -2.30 13.27
C ILE A 95 8.71 -1.22 12.31
N HIS A 96 9.80 -1.51 11.59
CA HIS A 96 10.31 -0.60 10.57
C HIS A 96 9.41 -0.64 9.32
N VAL A 97 8.62 0.42 9.12
CA VAL A 97 7.68 0.54 7.99
C VAL A 97 8.29 1.37 6.85
N VAL A 98 8.31 0.81 5.66
CA VAL A 98 8.60 1.51 4.40
C VAL A 98 7.27 1.81 3.70
N ASP A 99 6.80 3.04 3.81
CA ASP A 99 5.56 3.48 3.18
C ASP A 99 5.74 3.64 1.66
N ALA A 100 5.22 2.68 0.89
CA ALA A 100 5.21 2.73 -0.57
C ALA A 100 3.84 3.17 -1.15
N THR A 101 3.00 3.79 -0.33
CA THR A 101 1.74 4.39 -0.77
C THR A 101 1.98 5.32 -1.96
N CYS A 102 1.16 5.18 -2.99
CA CYS A 102 1.18 6.07 -4.14
C CYS A 102 0.96 7.53 -3.68
N PRO A 103 1.78 8.51 -4.12
CA PRO A 103 1.64 9.90 -3.70
C PRO A 103 0.25 10.50 -3.96
N PHE A 104 -0.44 10.06 -5.01
CA PHE A 104 -1.81 10.48 -5.28
C PHE A 104 -2.80 9.94 -4.23
N VAL A 105 -2.63 8.70 -3.80
CA VAL A 105 -3.43 8.10 -2.72
C VAL A 105 -3.12 8.79 -1.39
N LYS A 106 -1.84 9.05 -1.10
CA LYS A 106 -1.43 9.78 0.10
C LYS A 106 -2.07 11.16 0.17
N LYS A 107 -2.12 11.88 -0.95
CA LYS A 107 -2.82 13.18 -1.01
C LYS A 107 -4.31 13.05 -0.71
N ILE A 108 -4.95 11.96 -1.10
CA ILE A 108 -6.36 11.69 -0.73
C ILE A 108 -6.48 11.45 0.77
N HIS A 109 -5.56 10.70 1.36
CA HIS A 109 -5.50 10.49 2.82
C HIS A 109 -5.42 11.82 3.56
N ASP A 110 -4.49 12.69 3.17
CA ASP A 110 -4.30 14.02 3.78
C ASP A 110 -5.58 14.89 3.66
N LEU A 111 -6.24 14.87 2.50
CA LEU A 111 -7.48 15.62 2.26
C LEU A 111 -8.64 15.09 3.11
N VAL A 112 -8.76 13.77 3.25
CA VAL A 112 -9.80 13.13 4.06
C VAL A 112 -9.59 13.43 5.53
N GLU A 113 -8.36 13.31 6.03
CA GLU A 113 -8.01 13.65 7.41
C GLU A 113 -8.29 15.11 7.72
N GLU A 114 -7.89 16.03 6.84
CA GLU A 114 -8.15 17.47 7.00
C GLU A 114 -9.65 17.78 7.01
N ALA A 115 -10.42 17.21 6.06
CA ALA A 115 -11.85 17.44 5.97
C ALA A 115 -12.59 16.87 7.19
N TYR A 116 -12.23 15.65 7.61
CA TYR A 116 -12.78 15.02 8.79
C TYR A 116 -12.49 15.84 10.06
N GLY A 117 -11.25 16.32 10.24
CA GLY A 117 -10.86 17.16 11.35
C GLY A 117 -11.60 18.51 11.39
N LYS A 118 -12.12 19.00 10.26
CA LYS A 118 -13.00 20.18 10.16
C LYS A 118 -14.47 19.86 10.39
N GLY A 119 -14.83 18.61 10.69
CA GLY A 119 -16.20 18.16 10.97
C GLY A 119 -17.03 17.88 9.72
N TYR A 120 -16.41 17.74 8.53
CA TYR A 120 -17.12 17.30 7.34
C TYR A 120 -17.45 15.81 7.40
N ARG A 121 -18.59 15.44 6.85
CA ARG A 121 -18.91 14.04 6.57
C ARG A 121 -18.22 13.61 5.28
N ILE A 122 -17.55 12.46 5.33
CA ILE A 122 -16.86 11.88 4.18
C ILE A 122 -17.79 10.89 3.49
N ILE A 123 -17.89 10.99 2.17
CA ILE A 123 -18.58 10.01 1.32
C ILE A 123 -17.54 9.45 0.36
N ILE A 124 -17.46 8.12 0.28
CA ILE A 124 -16.55 7.42 -0.65
C ILE A 124 -17.41 6.65 -1.63
N LEU A 125 -17.31 6.96 -2.92
CA LEU A 125 -17.93 6.19 -3.98
C LEU A 125 -16.97 5.08 -4.40
N GLY A 126 -17.29 3.82 -4.08
CA GLY A 126 -16.45 2.68 -4.38
C GLY A 126 -16.87 1.40 -3.68
N ASP A 127 -16.08 0.34 -3.86
CA ASP A 127 -16.25 -0.93 -3.17
C ASP A 127 -15.64 -0.85 -1.76
N ALA A 128 -16.46 -1.05 -0.74
CA ALA A 128 -16.05 -1.02 0.67
C ALA A 128 -14.99 -2.08 1.02
N GLN A 129 -14.87 -3.15 0.23
CA GLN A 129 -13.87 -4.20 0.44
C GLN A 129 -12.54 -3.90 -0.26
N HIS A 130 -12.51 -2.91 -1.17
CA HIS A 130 -11.29 -2.55 -1.88
C HIS A 130 -10.23 -2.01 -0.89
N PRO A 131 -8.98 -2.48 -0.96
CA PRO A 131 -7.93 -2.05 -0.04
C PRO A 131 -7.72 -0.54 0.04
N GLU A 132 -7.76 0.16 -1.09
CA GLU A 132 -7.61 1.61 -1.14
C GLU A 132 -8.77 2.33 -0.44
N VAL A 133 -10.02 1.87 -0.63
CA VAL A 133 -11.20 2.43 0.05
C VAL A 133 -11.11 2.22 1.57
N ARG A 134 -10.66 1.04 1.99
CA ARG A 134 -10.43 0.76 3.42
C ARG A 134 -9.31 1.64 4.00
N GLY A 135 -8.22 1.81 3.25
CA GLY A 135 -7.12 2.70 3.62
C GLY A 135 -7.64 4.13 3.81
N ILE A 136 -8.31 4.69 2.80
CA ILE A 136 -8.87 6.06 2.83
C ILE A 136 -9.85 6.23 4.01
N ASN A 137 -10.77 5.27 4.21
CA ASN A 137 -11.75 5.33 5.31
C ASN A 137 -11.08 5.35 6.68
N GLY A 138 -9.93 4.69 6.83
CA GLY A 138 -9.15 4.70 8.06
C GLY A 138 -8.56 6.06 8.45
N TRP A 139 -8.50 7.03 7.53
CA TRP A 139 -8.06 8.42 7.81
C TRP A 139 -9.20 9.33 8.29
N CYS A 140 -10.43 8.82 8.34
CA CYS A 140 -11.57 9.44 9.00
C CYS A 140 -12.21 8.50 10.03
N GLU A 141 -11.40 7.72 10.74
CA GLU A 141 -11.83 6.81 11.83
C GLU A 141 -12.90 5.80 11.39
N ASN A 142 -12.86 5.38 10.12
CA ASN A 142 -13.84 4.51 9.48
C ASN A 142 -15.28 5.05 9.51
N SER A 143 -15.46 6.36 9.57
CA SER A 143 -16.76 7.03 9.68
C SER A 143 -17.36 7.42 8.33
N ALA A 144 -16.63 7.19 7.21
CA ALA A 144 -17.14 7.53 5.89
C ALA A 144 -18.35 6.67 5.49
N LEU A 145 -19.30 7.29 4.81
CA LEU A 145 -20.35 6.58 4.09
C LEU A 145 -19.76 6.04 2.78
N VAL A 146 -19.56 4.73 2.71
CA VAL A 146 -19.08 4.07 1.48
C VAL A 146 -20.28 3.58 0.68
N VAL A 147 -20.40 4.04 -0.56
CA VAL A 147 -21.52 3.69 -1.46
C VAL A 147 -20.98 3.14 -2.78
N PRO A 148 -21.60 2.08 -3.33
CA PRO A 148 -21.12 1.47 -4.56
C PRO A 148 -21.49 2.27 -5.82
N THR A 149 -22.56 3.07 -5.77
CA THR A 149 -23.05 3.91 -6.88
C THR A 149 -23.55 5.25 -6.35
N ALA A 150 -23.70 6.24 -7.26
CA ALA A 150 -24.23 7.54 -6.92
C ALA A 150 -25.71 7.50 -6.47
N GLU A 151 -26.48 6.51 -6.98
CA GLU A 151 -27.88 6.33 -6.60
C GLU A 151 -28.04 5.76 -5.19
N ALA A 152 -26.98 5.19 -4.61
CA ALA A 152 -26.96 4.66 -3.25
C ALA A 152 -26.51 5.71 -2.20
N ALA A 153 -26.10 6.90 -2.65
CA ALA A 153 -25.70 8.02 -1.81
C ALA A 153 -26.93 8.84 -1.39
#